data_1e0d49d31e8534d3585a958485e7b08a
#
_entry.id   1e0d49d31e8534d3585a958485e7b08a
#
_cell.length_a   1.000
_cell.length_b   1.000
_cell.length_c   1.000
_cell.angle_alpha   90.00
_cell.angle_beta   90.00
_cell.angle_gamma   90.00
#
_symmetry.space_group_name_H-M   'P 1'
#
loop_
_entity.id
_entity.type
_entity.pdbx_description
1 polymer ?
#
loop_
_entity_poly.entity_id
_entity_poly.type
_entity_poly.pdbx_seq_one_letter_code
_entity_poly.pdbx_strand_id
1 'polypeptide(L)'
;FVAILFMVIVLLVSQLILFAKNSFRHFEYTCFFTKDEVMEGDEVGLVEIVSNRKWLPLPWLKSELSTSRWLEYAGSQSEVAGDRRYVPSFFTLKSYQKVSRTWKVRCLKRGVFEIRRVDLVGSDLLGFSSFSHSVQVNACMTVLPRPLENNELACPPQYLNGDTVVRRQLLADPFYVAGVREYTGLEPMNRIHWNATAREGKLMVFEDQYTSRKNLSILLNVQQRPGKSGSMDGDADLEDCIRFCAYLFGASAAEDTPFCFFCNGID
;
A
#
# COMPACT_ATOMS: atom_id res chain seq x y z
N PHE A 1 49.53 -36.71 28.77
CA PHE A 1 48.45 -35.75 29.09
C PHE A 1 48.68 -34.41 28.36
N VAL A 2 49.87 -33.82 28.41
CA VAL A 2 50.23 -32.53 27.78
C VAL A 2 50.06 -32.59 26.25
N ALA A 3 50.45 -33.67 25.60
CA ALA A 3 50.28 -33.84 24.15
C ALA A 3 48.81 -33.86 23.71
N ILE A 4 47.96 -34.54 24.48
CA ILE A 4 46.50 -34.60 24.21
C ILE A 4 45.89 -33.22 24.39
N LEU A 5 46.23 -32.49 25.44
CA LEU A 5 45.77 -31.13 25.69
C LEU A 5 46.17 -30.19 24.54
N PHE A 6 47.41 -30.27 24.07
CA PHE A 6 47.93 -29.46 22.98
C PHE A 6 47.17 -29.79 21.67
N MET A 7 46.89 -31.08 21.36
CA MET A 7 46.14 -31.50 20.23
C MET A 7 44.70 -30.93 20.22
N VAL A 8 44.05 -30.93 21.39
CA VAL A 8 42.70 -30.39 21.58
C VAL A 8 42.70 -28.87 21.34
N ILE A 9 43.68 -28.14 21.86
CA ILE A 9 43.78 -26.72 21.63
C ILE A 9 43.99 -26.38 20.17
N VAL A 10 44.88 -27.09 19.47
CA VAL A 10 45.08 -26.92 18.01
C VAL A 10 43.82 -27.18 17.24
N LEU A 11 43.05 -28.19 17.57
CA LEU A 11 41.76 -28.52 16.95
C LEU A 11 40.73 -27.38 17.13
N LEU A 12 40.60 -26.86 18.37
CA LEU A 12 39.73 -25.74 18.67
C LEU A 12 40.11 -24.47 17.92
N VAL A 13 41.38 -24.11 17.90
CA VAL A 13 41.87 -22.93 17.15
C VAL A 13 41.64 -23.11 15.65
N SER A 14 41.92 -24.30 15.09
CA SER A 14 41.69 -24.62 13.70
C SER A 14 40.19 -24.47 13.33
N GLN A 15 39.29 -24.97 14.19
CA GLN A 15 37.86 -24.83 14.01
C GLN A 15 37.43 -23.35 14.00
N LEU A 16 37.90 -22.53 14.95
CA LEU A 16 37.57 -21.11 15.02
C LEU A 16 37.99 -20.37 13.75
N ILE A 17 39.22 -20.59 13.27
CA ILE A 17 39.73 -19.99 12.05
C ILE A 17 38.91 -20.42 10.82
N LEU A 18 38.58 -21.69 10.74
CA LEU A 18 37.82 -22.25 9.61
C LEU A 18 36.42 -21.66 9.55
N PHE A 19 35.73 -21.54 10.70
CA PHE A 19 34.42 -20.91 10.77
C PHE A 19 34.49 -19.39 10.51
N ALA A 20 35.45 -18.69 11.10
CA ALA A 20 35.63 -17.25 10.90
C ALA A 20 35.79 -16.88 9.41
N LYS A 21 36.55 -17.70 8.66
CA LYS A 21 36.84 -17.42 7.25
C LYS A 21 35.77 -17.90 6.29
N ASN A 22 35.02 -18.96 6.63
CA ASN A 22 34.12 -19.62 5.68
C ASN A 22 32.62 -19.56 6.06
N SER A 23 32.25 -18.96 7.21
CA SER A 23 30.83 -18.96 7.68
C SER A 23 29.86 -18.37 6.69
N PHE A 24 30.17 -17.25 6.07
CA PHE A 24 29.30 -16.60 5.08
C PHE A 24 29.75 -16.75 3.62
N ARG A 25 30.76 -17.55 3.37
CA ARG A 25 31.18 -17.85 1.98
C ARG A 25 30.16 -18.79 1.33
N HIS A 26 29.74 -18.51 0.08
CA HIS A 26 28.72 -19.29 -0.63
C HIS A 26 27.39 -19.45 0.15
N PHE A 27 27.03 -18.43 0.90
CA PHE A 27 25.79 -18.29 1.61
C PHE A 27 24.88 -17.31 0.88
N GLU A 28 23.61 -17.65 0.72
CA GLU A 28 22.62 -16.78 0.10
C GLU A 28 21.44 -16.59 1.04
N TYR A 29 21.03 -15.33 1.16
CA TYR A 29 19.83 -14.93 1.87
C TYR A 29 18.95 -14.11 0.95
N THR A 30 17.66 -14.44 0.91
CA THR A 30 16.66 -13.72 0.13
C THR A 30 15.42 -13.55 0.98
N CYS A 31 14.81 -12.38 0.96
CA CYS A 31 13.48 -12.19 1.51
C CYS A 31 12.60 -11.39 0.53
N PHE A 32 11.31 -11.69 0.53
CA PHE A 32 10.33 -10.99 -0.30
C PHE A 32 8.93 -11.12 0.31
N PHE A 33 8.08 -10.16 0.00
CA PHE A 33 6.65 -10.23 0.31
C PHE A 33 5.92 -11.09 -0.73
N THR A 34 4.87 -11.78 -0.32
CA THR A 34 4.07 -12.63 -1.22
C THR A 34 3.15 -11.82 -2.12
N LYS A 35 2.89 -10.56 -1.76
CA LYS A 35 2.11 -9.60 -2.53
C LYS A 35 2.82 -8.25 -2.51
N ASP A 36 2.78 -7.55 -3.64
CA ASP A 36 3.38 -6.22 -3.78
C ASP A 36 2.43 -5.12 -3.29
N GLU A 37 1.11 -5.38 -3.34
CA GLU A 37 0.07 -4.46 -2.90
C GLU A 37 -0.94 -5.16 -2.01
N VAL A 38 -1.30 -4.54 -0.89
CA VAL A 38 -2.30 -5.00 0.07
C VAL A 38 -3.04 -3.82 0.66
N MET A 39 -4.19 -4.06 1.29
CA MET A 39 -4.93 -3.02 2.01
C MET A 39 -4.53 -2.98 3.49
N GLU A 40 -4.73 -1.83 4.10
CA GLU A 40 -4.56 -1.64 5.54
C GLU A 40 -5.45 -2.62 6.31
N GLY A 41 -4.86 -3.30 7.30
CA GLY A 41 -5.50 -4.35 8.09
C GLY A 41 -5.37 -5.76 7.52
N ASP A 42 -4.93 -5.92 6.27
CA ASP A 42 -4.74 -7.23 5.65
C ASP A 42 -3.50 -7.94 6.16
N GLU A 43 -3.49 -9.26 5.99
CA GLU A 43 -2.34 -10.12 6.26
C GLU A 43 -1.61 -10.47 4.96
N VAL A 44 -0.30 -10.39 5.00
CA VAL A 44 0.60 -10.77 3.90
C VAL A 44 1.68 -11.70 4.40
N GLY A 45 2.19 -12.58 3.54
CA GLY A 45 3.35 -13.43 3.84
C GLY A 45 4.66 -12.70 3.55
N LEU A 46 5.59 -12.70 4.51
CA LEU A 46 7.00 -12.42 4.25
C LEU A 46 7.77 -13.73 4.24
N VAL A 47 8.39 -14.03 3.11
CA VAL A 47 9.15 -15.27 2.92
C VAL A 47 10.63 -14.96 3.07
N GLU A 48 11.29 -15.64 4.01
CA GLU A 48 12.73 -15.67 4.17
C GLU A 48 13.26 -17.00 3.60
N ILE A 49 14.23 -16.92 2.74
CA ILE A 49 14.92 -18.08 2.16
C ILE A 49 16.39 -18.00 2.48
N VAL A 50 16.89 -19.00 3.13
CA VAL A 50 18.29 -19.12 3.53
C VAL A 50 18.89 -20.35 2.86
N SER A 51 19.98 -20.18 2.13
CA SER A 51 20.64 -21.25 1.39
C SER A 51 22.12 -21.34 1.76
N ASN A 52 22.52 -22.49 2.26
CA ASN A 52 23.92 -22.84 2.51
C ASN A 52 24.44 -23.72 1.36
N ARG A 53 25.25 -23.12 0.46
CA ARG A 53 25.84 -23.85 -0.70
C ARG A 53 27.25 -24.36 -0.44
N LYS A 54 27.57 -24.73 0.80
CA LYS A 54 28.88 -25.24 1.19
C LYS A 54 28.79 -26.47 2.06
N TRP A 55 29.90 -27.18 2.19
CA TRP A 55 30.00 -28.36 3.01
C TRP A 55 29.95 -28.06 4.54
N LEU A 56 30.36 -26.82 4.92
CA LEU A 56 30.38 -26.37 6.32
C LEU A 56 28.96 -26.10 6.81
N PRO A 57 28.43 -26.79 7.81
CA PRO A 57 27.12 -26.52 8.37
C PRO A 57 27.12 -25.22 9.16
N LEU A 58 25.97 -24.57 9.27
CA LEU A 58 25.71 -23.40 10.12
C LEU A 58 24.66 -23.78 11.17
N PRO A 59 25.08 -24.31 12.32
CA PRO A 59 24.14 -24.79 13.32
C PRO A 59 23.36 -23.68 14.00
N TRP A 60 23.98 -22.52 14.12
CA TRP A 60 23.40 -21.33 14.75
C TRP A 60 23.48 -20.15 13.80
N LEU A 61 22.37 -19.80 13.23
CA LEU A 61 22.23 -18.61 12.41
C LEU A 61 21.02 -17.82 12.91
N LYS A 62 21.25 -16.61 13.37
CA LYS A 62 20.22 -15.62 13.69
C LYS A 62 20.14 -14.65 12.52
N SER A 63 18.98 -14.47 11.92
CA SER A 63 18.70 -13.31 11.07
C SER A 63 17.90 -12.30 11.86
N GLU A 64 18.19 -11.03 11.69
CA GLU A 64 17.51 -9.94 12.32
C GLU A 64 17.00 -8.98 11.24
N LEU A 65 15.69 -9.04 11.02
CA LEU A 65 15.01 -8.17 10.07
C LEU A 65 14.70 -6.83 10.74
N SER A 66 15.11 -5.73 10.11
CA SER A 66 14.74 -4.38 10.52
C SER A 66 13.63 -3.86 9.64
N THR A 67 12.40 -3.80 10.16
CA THR A 67 11.19 -3.42 9.44
C THR A 67 10.51 -2.21 10.08
N SER A 68 9.46 -1.68 9.47
CA SER A 68 8.65 -0.64 10.09
C SER A 68 7.86 -1.17 11.29
N ARG A 69 7.68 -0.32 12.32
CA ARG A 69 6.84 -0.62 13.49
C ARG A 69 5.39 -0.98 13.11
N TRP A 70 4.91 -0.52 11.98
CA TRP A 70 3.55 -0.71 11.49
C TRP A 70 3.30 -2.07 10.83
N LEU A 71 4.34 -2.90 10.71
CA LEU A 71 4.23 -4.28 10.26
C LEU A 71 4.29 -5.19 11.48
N GLU A 72 3.18 -5.86 11.79
CA GLU A 72 3.07 -6.76 12.94
C GLU A 72 3.29 -8.21 12.50
N TYR A 73 4.23 -8.88 13.17
CA TYR A 73 4.63 -10.26 12.83
C TYR A 73 3.99 -11.23 13.82
N ALA A 74 3.06 -12.04 13.35
CA ALA A 74 2.37 -13.03 14.17
C ALA A 74 3.34 -14.09 14.69
N GLY A 75 3.35 -14.30 16.02
CA GLY A 75 4.15 -15.34 16.67
C GLY A 75 5.66 -15.04 16.75
N SER A 76 6.11 -13.83 16.41
CA SER A 76 7.51 -13.43 16.58
C SER A 76 7.76 -12.81 17.95
N GLN A 77 8.97 -13.03 18.48
CA GLN A 77 9.51 -12.27 19.63
C GLN A 77 10.14 -10.96 19.13
N SER A 78 9.31 -10.14 18.46
CA SER A 78 9.81 -8.89 17.89
C SER A 78 9.85 -7.76 18.93
N GLU A 79 10.91 -6.96 18.87
CA GLU A 79 11.08 -5.78 19.69
C GLU A 79 10.88 -4.52 18.85
N VAL A 80 10.18 -3.53 19.41
CA VAL A 80 9.97 -2.24 18.76
C VAL A 80 10.87 -1.20 19.43
N ALA A 81 11.76 -0.63 18.64
CA ALA A 81 12.64 0.46 19.09
C ALA A 81 12.44 1.67 18.17
N GLY A 82 11.81 2.71 18.71
CA GLY A 82 11.46 3.91 17.96
C GLY A 82 10.47 3.64 16.83
N ASP A 83 10.87 3.92 15.59
CA ASP A 83 10.06 3.70 14.38
C ASP A 83 10.32 2.34 13.70
N ARG A 84 11.22 1.54 14.27
CA ARG A 84 11.59 0.25 13.70
C ARG A 84 11.19 -0.91 14.60
N ARG A 85 10.87 -2.02 13.94
CA ARG A 85 10.64 -3.32 14.56
C ARG A 85 11.75 -4.26 14.14
N TYR A 86 12.36 -4.92 15.12
CA TYR A 86 13.39 -5.93 14.94
C TYR A 86 12.77 -7.31 15.13
N VAL A 87 12.87 -8.13 14.08
CA VAL A 87 12.27 -9.47 14.06
C VAL A 87 13.40 -10.49 13.99
N PRO A 88 13.73 -11.18 15.10
CA PRO A 88 14.73 -12.23 15.09
C PRO A 88 14.17 -13.53 14.52
N SER A 89 14.91 -14.16 13.62
CA SER A 89 14.66 -15.51 13.11
C SER A 89 15.86 -16.39 13.36
N PHE A 90 15.63 -17.60 13.84
CA PHE A 90 16.69 -18.57 14.08
C PHE A 90 16.61 -19.70 13.07
N PHE A 91 17.75 -20.03 12.48
CA PHE A 91 17.90 -21.09 11.50
C PHE A 91 19.01 -22.04 11.89
N THR A 92 18.82 -23.32 11.59
CA THR A 92 19.86 -24.35 11.64
C THR A 92 20.03 -24.92 10.24
N LEU A 93 21.20 -24.76 9.65
CA LEU A 93 21.47 -25.16 8.28
C LEU A 93 22.53 -26.27 8.26
N LYS A 94 22.18 -27.39 7.69
CA LYS A 94 23.13 -28.45 7.34
C LYS A 94 23.93 -28.05 6.09
N SER A 95 24.92 -28.86 5.76
CA SER A 95 25.67 -28.73 4.51
C SER A 95 24.72 -28.83 3.31
N TYR A 96 24.84 -27.90 2.35
CA TYR A 96 24.06 -27.85 1.11
C TYR A 96 22.53 -27.83 1.32
N GLN A 97 22.09 -27.23 2.41
CA GLN A 97 20.67 -27.13 2.75
C GLN A 97 20.10 -25.73 2.43
N LYS A 98 18.88 -25.72 1.92
CA LYS A 98 18.05 -24.53 1.75
C LYS A 98 16.84 -24.65 2.70
N VAL A 99 16.56 -23.61 3.45
CA VAL A 99 15.44 -23.50 4.38
C VAL A 99 14.63 -22.27 4.03
N SER A 100 13.32 -22.39 4.00
CA SER A 100 12.40 -21.26 3.85
C SER A 100 11.51 -21.15 5.09
N ARG A 101 11.23 -19.91 5.47
CA ARG A 101 10.29 -19.56 6.54
C ARG A 101 9.34 -18.48 6.02
N THR A 102 8.07 -18.61 6.35
CA THR A 102 7.07 -17.62 5.99
C THR A 102 6.50 -17.02 7.28
N TRP A 103 6.58 -15.72 7.41
CA TRP A 103 5.93 -14.95 8.45
C TRP A 103 4.58 -14.45 7.98
N LYS A 104 3.58 -14.49 8.85
CA LYS A 104 2.32 -13.77 8.65
C LYS A 104 2.50 -12.36 9.19
N VAL A 105 2.39 -11.39 8.31
CA VAL A 105 2.59 -9.97 8.61
C VAL A 105 1.27 -9.25 8.44
N ARG A 106 0.81 -8.59 9.49
CA ARG A 106 -0.38 -7.73 9.45
C ARG A 106 0.04 -6.28 9.24
N CYS A 107 -0.57 -5.62 8.28
CA CYS A 107 -0.28 -4.25 7.92
C CYS A 107 -1.17 -3.30 8.74
N LEU A 108 -0.60 -2.59 9.71
CA LEU A 108 -1.37 -1.73 10.64
C LEU A 108 -1.64 -0.34 10.10
N LYS A 109 -0.83 0.12 9.14
CA LYS A 109 -0.95 1.46 8.57
C LYS A 109 -0.59 1.43 7.09
N ARG A 110 -1.23 2.30 6.30
CA ARG A 110 -0.89 2.48 4.89
C ARG A 110 0.51 3.07 4.72
N GLY A 111 1.12 2.85 3.57
CA GLY A 111 2.43 3.39 3.22
C GLY A 111 3.25 2.44 2.36
N VAL A 112 4.45 2.87 2.01
CA VAL A 112 5.43 2.03 1.32
C VAL A 112 6.41 1.48 2.33
N PHE A 113 6.49 0.16 2.42
CA PHE A 113 7.34 -0.54 3.37
C PHE A 113 8.45 -1.25 2.64
N GLU A 114 9.69 -0.94 3.01
CA GLU A 114 10.89 -1.50 2.40
C GLU A 114 11.76 -2.17 3.45
N ILE A 115 12.26 -3.35 3.11
CA ILE A 115 13.32 -4.04 3.85
C ILE A 115 14.55 -3.98 2.98
N ARG A 116 15.51 -3.13 3.36
CA ARG A 116 16.73 -2.91 2.58
C ARG A 116 17.92 -3.71 3.09
N ARG A 117 17.89 -4.09 4.36
CA ARG A 117 19.03 -4.72 5.02
C ARG A 117 18.55 -5.73 6.05
N VAL A 118 19.27 -6.83 6.10
CA VAL A 118 19.10 -7.89 7.11
C VAL A 118 20.47 -8.18 7.72
N ASP A 119 20.53 -8.18 9.04
CA ASP A 119 21.74 -8.50 9.76
C ASP A 119 21.71 -9.98 10.17
N LEU A 120 22.75 -10.70 9.77
CA LEU A 120 22.92 -12.12 10.02
C LEU A 120 24.02 -12.31 11.06
N VAL A 121 23.76 -13.10 12.08
CA VAL A 121 24.74 -13.49 13.07
C VAL A 121 24.82 -15.00 13.10
N GLY A 122 25.96 -15.51 12.72
CA GLY A 122 26.27 -16.94 12.80
C GLY A 122 27.26 -17.23 13.93
N SER A 123 27.23 -18.43 14.46
CA SER A 123 28.26 -18.89 15.41
C SER A 123 28.93 -20.18 14.93
N ASP A 124 30.06 -20.50 15.54
CA ASP A 124 30.74 -21.78 15.34
C ASP A 124 29.98 -22.94 16.01
N LEU A 125 30.42 -24.17 15.79
CA LEU A 125 29.79 -25.39 16.32
C LEU A 125 29.64 -25.38 17.85
N LEU A 126 30.59 -24.78 18.55
CA LEU A 126 30.65 -24.77 20.00
C LEU A 126 30.09 -23.48 20.62
N GLY A 127 29.78 -22.47 19.79
CA GLY A 127 29.24 -21.20 20.25
C GLY A 127 30.27 -20.26 20.89
N PHE A 128 31.57 -20.51 20.73
CA PHE A 128 32.62 -19.65 21.30
C PHE A 128 32.82 -18.34 20.52
N SER A 129 32.51 -18.33 19.23
CA SER A 129 32.68 -17.15 18.39
C SER A 129 31.41 -16.88 17.61
N SER A 130 31.07 -15.61 17.50
CA SER A 130 29.98 -15.13 16.65
C SER A 130 30.54 -14.27 15.51
N PHE A 131 29.96 -14.44 14.33
CA PHE A 131 30.35 -13.73 13.11
C PHE A 131 29.12 -13.01 12.59
N SER A 132 29.23 -11.72 12.30
CA SER A 132 28.14 -10.93 11.75
C SER A 132 28.36 -10.65 10.27
N HIS A 133 27.28 -10.65 9.50
CA HIS A 133 27.27 -10.30 8.09
C HIS A 133 25.97 -9.58 7.75
N SER A 134 26.07 -8.45 7.09
CA SER A 134 24.88 -7.71 6.63
C SER A 134 24.65 -8.00 5.15
N VAL A 135 23.41 -8.41 4.84
CA VAL A 135 22.97 -8.67 3.48
C VAL A 135 22.03 -7.55 3.04
N GLN A 136 22.29 -6.99 1.87
CA GLN A 136 21.32 -6.09 1.25
C GLN A 136 20.25 -6.92 0.55
N VAL A 137 19.01 -6.59 0.84
CA VAL A 137 17.81 -7.20 0.26
C VAL A 137 16.92 -6.08 -0.29
N ASN A 138 16.05 -6.41 -1.21
CA ASN A 138 15.18 -5.41 -1.83
C ASN A 138 13.74 -5.95 -1.82
N ALA A 139 13.15 -5.99 -0.62
CA ALA A 139 11.76 -6.36 -0.45
C ALA A 139 10.94 -5.11 -0.22
N CYS A 140 10.03 -4.81 -1.15
CA CYS A 140 9.16 -3.64 -1.12
C CYS A 140 7.70 -4.09 -1.17
N MET A 141 6.85 -3.37 -0.47
CA MET A 141 5.40 -3.60 -0.46
C MET A 141 4.68 -2.27 -0.24
N THR A 142 3.60 -2.07 -0.99
CA THR A 142 2.71 -0.91 -0.84
C THR A 142 1.44 -1.32 -0.11
N VAL A 143 1.14 -0.64 0.98
CA VAL A 143 -0.11 -0.79 1.72
C VAL A 143 -1.03 0.37 1.38
N LEU A 144 -2.14 0.05 0.73
CA LEU A 144 -3.16 1.01 0.32
C LEU A 144 -4.10 1.34 1.49
N PRO A 145 -4.66 2.55 1.54
CA PRO A 145 -5.66 2.90 2.54
C PRO A 145 -6.92 2.06 2.35
N ARG A 146 -7.52 1.60 3.44
CA ARG A 146 -8.79 0.90 3.40
C ARG A 146 -9.92 1.90 3.17
N PRO A 147 -10.76 1.73 2.12
CA PRO A 147 -11.90 2.60 1.88
C PRO A 147 -12.85 2.60 3.09
N LEU A 148 -13.50 3.74 3.35
CA LEU A 148 -14.57 3.82 4.35
C LEU A 148 -15.75 2.93 3.94
N GLU A 149 -16.36 2.28 4.90
CA GLU A 149 -17.62 1.55 4.69
C GLU A 149 -18.82 2.50 4.71
N ASN A 150 -19.90 2.12 4.03
CA ASN A 150 -21.10 2.96 3.92
C ASN A 150 -21.73 3.36 5.27
N ASN A 151 -21.54 2.53 6.30
CA ASN A 151 -22.02 2.78 7.67
C ASN A 151 -21.14 3.78 8.45
N GLU A 152 -19.90 4.00 8.01
CA GLU A 152 -18.96 4.99 8.59
C GLU A 152 -19.12 6.38 7.98
N LEU A 153 -19.85 6.49 6.85
CA LEU A 153 -20.06 7.75 6.17
C LEU A 153 -21.11 8.62 6.89
N ALA A 154 -20.73 9.81 7.27
CA ALA A 154 -21.65 10.82 7.82
C ALA A 154 -22.67 11.31 6.78
N CYS A 155 -22.37 11.18 5.48
CA CYS A 155 -23.27 11.48 4.36
C CYS A 155 -23.56 10.19 3.58
N PRO A 156 -24.83 9.76 3.46
CA PRO A 156 -25.18 8.62 2.65
C PRO A 156 -24.80 8.87 1.17
N PRO A 157 -24.33 7.84 0.45
CA PRO A 157 -23.88 7.96 -0.96
C PRO A 157 -24.97 8.49 -1.91
N GLN A 158 -26.23 8.41 -1.52
CA GLN A 158 -27.37 8.99 -2.24
C GLN A 158 -27.25 10.49 -2.52
N TYR A 159 -26.53 11.23 -1.67
CA TYR A 159 -26.26 12.66 -1.90
C TYR A 159 -25.11 12.91 -2.88
N LEU A 160 -24.25 11.92 -3.11
CA LEU A 160 -23.20 11.98 -4.14
C LEU A 160 -23.76 11.62 -5.52
N ASN A 161 -24.79 10.77 -5.55
CA ASN A 161 -25.52 10.35 -6.77
C ASN A 161 -26.72 11.25 -7.08
N GLY A 162 -26.68 12.50 -6.66
CA GLY A 162 -27.75 13.42 -7.00
C GLY A 162 -28.02 13.44 -8.49
N ASP A 163 -29.13 12.82 -8.94
CA ASP A 163 -29.80 13.19 -10.16
C ASP A 163 -30.31 14.62 -10.00
N THR A 164 -29.37 15.54 -9.92
CA THR A 164 -29.66 16.95 -9.95
C THR A 164 -30.09 17.26 -11.36
N VAL A 165 -31.41 17.32 -11.56
CA VAL A 165 -31.96 18.06 -12.68
C VAL A 165 -31.41 19.48 -12.55
N VAL A 166 -30.24 19.72 -13.17
CA VAL A 166 -29.60 21.01 -13.16
C VAL A 166 -30.45 21.92 -14.05
N ARG A 167 -31.32 22.71 -13.45
CA ARG A 167 -32.06 23.78 -14.13
C ARG A 167 -31.17 24.93 -14.59
N ARG A 168 -29.84 24.80 -14.54
CA ARG A 168 -28.91 25.79 -15.06
C ARG A 168 -28.49 25.45 -16.48
N GLN A 169 -29.08 26.15 -17.40
CA GLN A 169 -28.86 26.14 -18.85
C GLN A 169 -27.47 26.73 -19.17
N LEU A 170 -26.40 25.99 -19.04
CA LEU A 170 -25.06 26.48 -19.37
C LEU A 170 -24.64 26.17 -20.81
N LEU A 171 -25.06 25.03 -21.36
CA LEU A 171 -24.88 24.71 -22.79
C LEU A 171 -26.01 23.79 -23.25
N ALA A 172 -26.76 24.22 -24.27
CA ALA A 172 -27.72 23.37 -24.97
C ALA A 172 -26.93 22.47 -25.92
N ASP A 173 -27.24 21.18 -25.93
CA ASP A 173 -26.70 20.27 -26.93
C ASP A 173 -27.57 20.38 -28.19
N PRO A 174 -27.05 20.91 -29.32
CA PRO A 174 -27.84 21.12 -30.51
C PRO A 174 -28.27 19.82 -31.19
N PHE A 175 -27.73 18.68 -30.79
CA PHE A 175 -28.04 17.37 -31.38
C PHE A 175 -29.12 16.59 -30.61
N TYR A 176 -29.43 17.00 -29.37
CA TYR A 176 -30.43 16.36 -28.54
C TYR A 176 -31.63 17.26 -28.29
N VAL A 177 -32.77 16.90 -28.86
CA VAL A 177 -34.04 17.58 -28.69
C VAL A 177 -34.87 16.80 -27.67
N ALA A 178 -35.23 17.42 -26.55
CA ALA A 178 -36.04 16.82 -25.50
C ALA A 178 -37.51 16.71 -25.90
N GLY A 179 -37.99 17.67 -26.71
CA GLY A 179 -39.38 17.76 -27.10
C GLY A 179 -39.72 19.02 -27.91
N VAL A 180 -40.98 19.35 -27.90
CA VAL A 180 -41.50 20.54 -28.56
C VAL A 180 -42.43 21.26 -27.59
N ARG A 181 -42.21 22.57 -27.40
CA ARG A 181 -43.03 23.42 -26.53
C ARG A 181 -43.60 24.63 -27.27
N GLU A 182 -44.54 25.30 -26.67
CA GLU A 182 -45.13 26.53 -27.23
C GLU A 182 -44.10 27.67 -27.24
N TYR A 183 -44.10 28.44 -28.33
CA TYR A 183 -43.23 29.60 -28.53
C TYR A 183 -43.57 30.70 -27.52
N THR A 184 -42.59 31.23 -26.82
CA THR A 184 -42.78 32.27 -25.79
C THR A 184 -42.43 33.69 -26.26
N GLY A 185 -41.97 33.83 -27.49
CA GLY A 185 -41.59 35.13 -28.06
C GLY A 185 -40.10 35.51 -27.84
N LEU A 186 -39.34 34.71 -27.12
CA LEU A 186 -37.94 34.99 -26.82
C LEU A 186 -36.96 34.15 -27.65
N GLU A 187 -37.44 33.11 -28.28
CA GLU A 187 -36.63 32.18 -29.06
C GLU A 187 -36.40 32.67 -30.48
N PRO A 188 -35.24 32.43 -31.08
CA PRO A 188 -34.95 32.83 -32.45
C PRO A 188 -35.79 31.98 -33.44
N MET A 189 -36.21 32.60 -34.54
CA MET A 189 -37.11 32.00 -35.54
C MET A 189 -36.57 30.71 -36.19
N ASN A 190 -35.26 30.50 -36.20
CA ASN A 190 -34.65 29.30 -36.73
C ASN A 190 -34.90 28.04 -35.87
N ARG A 191 -35.44 28.23 -34.66
CA ARG A 191 -35.78 27.14 -33.72
C ARG A 191 -37.26 26.72 -33.78
N ILE A 192 -38.05 27.31 -34.68
CA ILE A 192 -39.43 26.93 -34.82
C ILE A 192 -39.56 25.54 -35.46
N HIS A 193 -40.33 24.68 -34.79
CA HIS A 193 -40.68 23.36 -35.32
C HIS A 193 -41.91 23.46 -36.22
N TRP A 194 -41.71 23.73 -37.51
CA TRP A 194 -42.79 24.00 -38.47
C TRP A 194 -43.83 22.88 -38.59
N ASN A 195 -43.39 21.61 -38.49
CA ASN A 195 -44.34 20.47 -38.59
C ASN A 195 -45.26 20.39 -37.35
N ALA A 196 -44.78 20.68 -36.15
CA ALA A 196 -45.61 20.73 -34.96
C ALA A 196 -46.51 21.95 -34.96
N THR A 197 -46.00 23.11 -35.38
CA THR A 197 -46.76 24.33 -35.58
C THR A 197 -47.95 24.13 -36.54
N ALA A 198 -47.74 23.41 -37.64
CA ALA A 198 -48.82 23.12 -38.59
C ALA A 198 -49.89 22.19 -38.03
N ARG A 199 -49.55 21.30 -37.10
CA ARG A 199 -50.49 20.38 -36.45
C ARG A 199 -51.28 21.02 -35.33
N GLU A 200 -50.61 21.81 -34.51
CA GLU A 200 -51.19 22.40 -33.29
C GLU A 200 -51.86 23.78 -33.55
N GLY A 201 -51.59 24.40 -34.70
CA GLY A 201 -52.08 25.73 -35.05
C GLY A 201 -51.48 26.87 -34.20
N LYS A 202 -50.46 26.60 -33.42
CA LYS A 202 -49.72 27.54 -32.62
C LYS A 202 -48.24 27.41 -32.89
N LEU A 203 -47.47 28.49 -32.72
CA LEU A 203 -46.03 28.45 -32.94
C LEU A 203 -45.38 27.53 -31.89
N MET A 204 -44.69 26.52 -32.35
CA MET A 204 -44.00 25.52 -31.54
C MET A 204 -42.50 25.58 -31.79
N VAL A 205 -41.68 25.44 -30.71
CA VAL A 205 -40.23 25.46 -30.79
C VAL A 205 -39.64 24.17 -30.26
N PHE A 206 -38.45 23.83 -30.75
CA PHE A 206 -37.67 22.73 -30.19
C PHE A 206 -37.28 23.03 -28.75
N GLU A 207 -37.47 22.06 -27.87
CA GLU A 207 -36.97 22.09 -26.51
C GLU A 207 -35.66 21.30 -26.42
N ASP A 208 -34.59 22.00 -26.06
CA ASP A 208 -33.28 21.37 -25.99
C ASP A 208 -33.15 20.51 -24.74
N GLN A 209 -32.47 19.40 -24.89
CA GLN A 209 -32.06 18.60 -23.75
C GLN A 209 -30.69 19.06 -23.29
N TYR A 210 -30.57 19.37 -22.01
CA TYR A 210 -29.30 19.74 -21.39
C TYR A 210 -28.67 18.48 -20.80
N THR A 211 -27.62 17.98 -21.43
CA THR A 211 -26.82 16.87 -20.89
C THR A 211 -25.65 17.44 -20.13
N SER A 212 -25.55 17.19 -18.85
CA SER A 212 -24.35 17.43 -18.06
C SER A 212 -23.64 16.11 -17.82
N ARG A 213 -22.37 16.02 -18.22
CA ARG A 213 -21.52 14.92 -17.77
C ARG A 213 -21.15 15.17 -16.31
N LYS A 214 -21.38 14.17 -15.45
CA LYS A 214 -20.93 14.23 -14.07
C LYS A 214 -19.41 14.12 -14.06
N ASN A 215 -18.71 15.11 -13.57
CA ASN A 215 -17.27 15.06 -13.33
C ASN A 215 -17.05 15.29 -11.83
N LEU A 216 -16.31 14.41 -11.21
CA LEU A 216 -15.93 14.53 -9.80
C LEU A 216 -14.54 15.15 -9.71
N SER A 217 -14.40 16.24 -8.97
CA SER A 217 -13.10 16.84 -8.65
C SER A 217 -12.85 16.72 -7.16
N ILE A 218 -11.81 15.98 -6.79
CA ILE A 218 -11.41 15.73 -5.41
C ILE A 218 -10.18 16.56 -5.10
N LEU A 219 -10.27 17.42 -4.10
CA LEU A 219 -9.19 18.29 -3.64
C LEU A 219 -8.84 17.87 -2.20
N LEU A 220 -7.69 17.23 -2.03
CA LEU A 220 -7.19 16.82 -0.71
C LEU A 220 -6.14 17.82 -0.21
N ASN A 221 -6.46 18.51 0.90
CA ASN A 221 -5.52 19.38 1.57
C ASN A 221 -4.83 18.64 2.72
N VAL A 222 -3.54 18.34 2.58
CA VAL A 222 -2.72 17.66 3.58
C VAL A 222 -1.92 18.62 4.48
N GLN A 223 -2.07 19.93 4.31
CA GLN A 223 -1.37 20.92 5.15
C GLN A 223 -1.94 20.89 6.57
N GLN A 224 -1.08 20.65 7.53
CA GLN A 224 -1.42 20.81 8.94
C GLN A 224 -1.52 22.29 9.31
N ARG A 225 -2.48 22.66 10.14
CA ARG A 225 -2.60 24.04 10.66
C ARG A 225 -1.38 24.35 11.53
N PRO A 226 -0.73 25.51 11.32
CA PRO A 226 0.36 25.94 12.19
C PRO A 226 -0.15 26.04 13.65
N GLY A 227 0.48 25.30 14.57
CA GLY A 227 0.12 25.25 15.99
C GLY A 227 -0.43 23.92 16.49
N LYS A 228 -0.81 22.98 15.62
CA LYS A 228 -1.25 21.62 15.99
C LYS A 228 -0.23 20.53 15.59
N SER A 229 1.02 20.90 15.39
CA SER A 229 2.09 19.93 15.11
C SER A 229 2.21 18.98 16.31
N GLY A 230 1.91 17.70 16.09
CA GLY A 230 2.06 16.63 17.07
C GLY A 230 0.80 16.28 17.89
N SER A 231 -0.39 16.82 17.59
CA SER A 231 -1.62 16.29 18.15
C SER A 231 -2.06 15.03 17.38
N MET A 232 -2.27 13.92 18.07
CA MET A 232 -2.77 12.66 17.48
C MET A 232 -4.11 12.85 16.72
N ASP A 233 -4.89 13.84 17.11
CA ASP A 233 -6.19 14.14 16.47
C ASP A 233 -6.07 14.67 15.03
N GLY A 234 -5.02 15.45 14.72
CA GLY A 234 -4.81 15.98 13.37
C GLY A 234 -4.40 14.92 12.34
N ASP A 235 -3.71 13.88 12.79
CA ASP A 235 -3.32 12.75 11.94
C ASP A 235 -4.53 11.82 11.68
N ALA A 236 -5.42 11.65 12.66
CA ALA A 236 -6.62 10.83 12.51
C ALA A 236 -7.59 11.43 11.49
N ASP A 237 -7.85 12.73 11.55
CA ASP A 237 -8.71 13.44 10.60
C ASP A 237 -8.18 13.31 9.15
N LEU A 238 -6.87 13.40 8.96
CA LEU A 238 -6.23 13.24 7.64
C LEU A 238 -6.34 11.81 7.13
N GLU A 239 -6.15 10.82 8.00
CA GLU A 239 -6.31 9.40 7.65
C GLU A 239 -7.75 9.11 7.19
N ASP A 240 -8.75 9.64 7.89
CA ASP A 240 -10.16 9.49 7.52
C ASP A 240 -10.49 10.19 6.19
N CYS A 241 -9.92 11.37 5.93
CA CYS A 241 -10.03 12.03 4.63
C CYS A 241 -9.44 11.18 3.49
N ILE A 242 -8.29 10.54 3.71
CA ILE A 242 -7.67 9.68 2.72
C ILE A 242 -8.48 8.39 2.49
N ARG A 243 -9.02 7.78 3.55
CA ARG A 243 -9.93 6.64 3.45
C ARG A 243 -11.21 7.01 2.70
N PHE A 244 -11.72 8.23 2.90
CA PHE A 244 -12.86 8.76 2.17
C PHE A 244 -12.53 8.98 0.68
N CYS A 245 -11.36 9.52 0.34
CA CYS A 245 -10.91 9.62 -1.04
C CYS A 245 -10.81 8.24 -1.71
N ALA A 246 -10.29 7.23 -1.02
CA ALA A 246 -10.22 5.87 -1.52
C ALA A 246 -11.62 5.29 -1.80
N TYR A 247 -12.60 5.58 -0.94
CA TYR A 247 -14.00 5.23 -1.18
C TYR A 247 -14.55 5.91 -2.44
N LEU A 248 -14.32 7.22 -2.61
CA LEU A 248 -14.78 7.97 -3.77
C LEU A 248 -14.17 7.46 -5.08
N PHE A 249 -12.90 7.06 -5.07
CA PHE A 249 -12.26 6.44 -6.23
C PHE A 249 -12.93 5.13 -6.62
N GLY A 250 -13.22 4.27 -5.64
CA GLY A 250 -13.93 3.01 -5.87
C GLY A 250 -15.33 3.23 -6.41
N ALA A 251 -16.09 4.17 -5.84
CA ALA A 251 -17.44 4.51 -6.28
C ALA A 251 -17.44 5.10 -7.70
N SER A 252 -16.52 6.03 -8.00
CA SER A 252 -16.40 6.63 -9.34
C SER A 252 -16.01 5.61 -10.40
N ALA A 253 -15.12 4.68 -10.07
CA ALA A 253 -14.72 3.61 -10.96
C ALA A 253 -15.88 2.63 -11.23
N ALA A 254 -16.71 2.34 -10.23
CA ALA A 254 -17.88 1.47 -10.38
C ALA A 254 -18.99 2.10 -11.26
N GLU A 255 -19.11 3.43 -11.24
CA GLU A 255 -20.10 4.18 -12.02
C GLU A 255 -19.58 4.70 -13.37
N ASP A 256 -18.33 4.38 -13.73
CA ASP A 256 -17.63 4.91 -14.93
C ASP A 256 -17.68 6.46 -14.99
N THR A 257 -17.63 7.09 -13.82
CA THR A 257 -17.66 8.55 -13.71
C THR A 257 -16.25 9.09 -13.78
N PRO A 258 -15.93 9.99 -14.73
CA PRO A 258 -14.60 10.60 -14.80
C PRO A 258 -14.35 11.47 -13.59
N PHE A 259 -13.14 11.33 -13.00
CA PHE A 259 -12.72 12.13 -11.85
C PHE A 259 -11.34 12.73 -12.03
N CYS A 260 -11.09 13.83 -11.33
CA CYS A 260 -9.79 14.45 -11.19
C CYS A 260 -9.41 14.51 -9.71
N PHE A 261 -8.15 14.20 -9.39
CA PHE A 261 -7.62 14.27 -8.03
C PHE A 261 -6.49 15.29 -7.95
N PHE A 262 -6.55 16.16 -6.95
CA PHE A 262 -5.52 17.13 -6.65
C PHE A 262 -5.16 17.04 -5.18
N CYS A 263 -3.87 17.06 -4.88
CA CYS A 263 -3.34 17.05 -3.53
C CYS A 263 -2.25 18.13 -3.45
N ASN A 264 -2.20 18.87 -2.35
CA ASN A 264 -1.15 19.85 -2.08
C ASN A 264 -0.01 19.30 -1.21
N GLY A 265 0.19 17.96 -1.22
CA GLY A 265 1.35 17.33 -0.62
C GLY A 265 2.64 17.76 -1.32
N ILE A 266 3.72 17.83 -0.56
CA ILE A 266 5.07 18.03 -1.11
C ILE A 266 5.59 16.62 -1.44
N ASP A 267 6.08 16.42 -2.66
CA ASP A 267 6.77 15.20 -3.09
C ASP A 267 8.08 14.99 -2.31
#